data_cd2ac0a436a8fc6cd77422f193e737fd
#
_entry.id   cd2ac0a436a8fc6cd77422f193e737fd
#
_cell.length_a   1.000
_cell.length_b   1.000
_cell.length_c   1.000
_cell.angle_alpha   90.00
_cell.angle_beta   90.00
_cell.angle_gamma   90.00
#
_symmetry.space_group_name_H-M   'P 1'
#
loop_
_entity.id
_entity.type
_entity.pdbx_description
1 polymer ?
#
loop_
_entity_poly.entity_id
_entity_poly.type
_entity_poly.pdbx_seq_one_letter_code
_entity_poly.pdbx_strand_id
1 'polypeptide(L)'
;GIINLHNLFGNQWDQVIMPDRLHPSSIGAGAMARKIGDYLLNAVQSKPAAIVPENATSFNFHGYQGYDFQLDGVPYKVVRPAKEAQGRPWIWRARFWGHEPQTDIDLLEQGFHVVYCDVADLYGADKAVKRWNKFYKYLVKNGFHKKTVLEGMSRGGLIVYNWAAQNSDKVACIYADAPVMDIKSWPMGKGAYAGSAEDVTRMLEAYGFKNEEQALRWKKNPLNHAAKIAQADIPVLHVVGDADDIVPVSENTALFEAEMKRLGAPITVIHKPGIGHHPHSLNNPESIVRFILKATGRWSNNCTHAVPGNEYRSAAGWVEGSEWHSVAQDIETTLNERK
;
A
#
# COMPACT_ATOMS: atom_id res chain seq x y z
N GLY A 1 33.71 14.89 -0.22
CA GLY A 1 33.27 14.19 0.99
C GLY A 1 33.08 12.70 0.72
N ILE A 2 33.05 11.87 1.76
CA ILE A 2 32.80 10.43 1.65
C ILE A 2 31.33 10.21 2.00
N ILE A 3 30.59 9.52 1.13
CA ILE A 3 29.21 9.11 1.42
C ILE A 3 29.26 7.68 1.96
N ASN A 4 28.89 7.49 3.22
CA ASN A 4 28.83 6.16 3.80
C ASN A 4 27.48 5.52 3.47
N LEU A 5 27.49 4.50 2.63
CA LEU A 5 26.31 3.73 2.23
C LEU A 5 26.11 2.47 3.09
N HIS A 6 27.12 2.11 3.91
CA HIS A 6 27.09 0.85 4.67
C HIS A 6 25.90 0.74 5.62
N ASN A 7 25.54 1.81 6.28
CA ASN A 7 24.42 1.83 7.25
C ASN A 7 23.07 2.20 6.62
N LEU A 8 23.00 2.32 5.29
CA LEU A 8 21.79 2.75 4.61
C LEU A 8 20.61 1.77 4.80
N PHE A 9 20.91 0.47 4.85
CA PHE A 9 19.92 -0.59 4.79
C PHE A 9 19.70 -1.33 6.11
N GLY A 10 20.52 -1.09 7.15
CA GLY A 10 20.43 -1.80 8.43
C GLY A 10 20.47 -3.33 8.23
N ASN A 11 19.40 -4.02 8.65
CA ASN A 11 19.28 -5.48 8.53
C ASN A 11 18.52 -5.94 7.28
N GLN A 12 18.25 -5.06 6.33
CA GLN A 12 17.40 -5.34 5.16
C GLN A 12 18.19 -5.71 3.90
N TRP A 13 19.40 -6.25 4.07
CA TRP A 13 20.31 -6.58 2.96
C TRP A 13 19.69 -7.54 1.93
N ASP A 14 18.90 -8.52 2.36
CA ASP A 14 18.29 -9.50 1.47
C ASP A 14 17.26 -8.89 0.50
N GLN A 15 16.70 -7.73 0.83
CA GLN A 15 15.76 -7.00 -0.02
C GLN A 15 16.46 -6.04 -1.00
N VAL A 16 17.65 -5.59 -0.66
CA VAL A 16 18.36 -4.53 -1.39
C VAL A 16 19.57 -5.02 -2.18
N ILE A 17 19.98 -6.25 -1.97
CA ILE A 17 21.05 -6.93 -2.72
C ILE A 17 20.45 -8.07 -3.52
N MET A 18 20.87 -8.23 -4.76
CA MET A 18 20.47 -9.34 -5.62
C MET A 18 20.96 -10.69 -5.06
N PRO A 19 20.39 -11.81 -5.50
CA PRO A 19 20.78 -13.15 -5.05
C PRO A 19 22.25 -13.50 -5.23
N ASP A 20 22.95 -12.84 -6.17
CA ASP A 20 24.40 -12.99 -6.38
C ASP A 20 25.23 -12.36 -5.25
N ARG A 21 24.62 -11.61 -4.34
CA ARG A 21 25.23 -10.88 -3.22
C ARG A 21 26.32 -9.87 -3.62
N LEU A 22 26.39 -9.53 -4.90
CA LEU A 22 27.38 -8.60 -5.46
C LEU A 22 26.76 -7.31 -5.95
N HIS A 23 25.56 -7.38 -6.51
CA HIS A 23 24.89 -6.24 -7.12
C HIS A 23 23.71 -5.77 -6.27
N PRO A 24 23.47 -4.46 -6.19
CA PRO A 24 22.26 -3.95 -5.57
C PRO A 24 21.03 -4.35 -6.41
N SER A 25 19.94 -4.72 -5.74
CA SER A 25 18.65 -4.80 -6.38
C SER A 25 18.25 -3.39 -6.88
N SER A 26 17.17 -3.28 -7.67
CA SER A 26 16.68 -1.97 -8.06
C SER A 26 16.29 -1.11 -6.86
N ILE A 27 15.71 -1.71 -5.80
CA ILE A 27 15.45 -1.04 -4.53
C ILE A 27 16.75 -0.54 -3.92
N GLY A 28 17.78 -1.40 -3.86
CA GLY A 28 19.10 -1.05 -3.36
C GLY A 28 19.79 0.03 -4.18
N ALA A 29 19.77 -0.10 -5.49
CA ALA A 29 20.34 0.89 -6.42
C ALA A 29 19.62 2.25 -6.31
N GLY A 30 18.28 2.25 -6.25
CA GLY A 30 17.49 3.45 -6.04
C GLY A 30 17.80 4.13 -4.70
N ALA A 31 17.89 3.38 -3.62
CA ALA A 31 18.25 3.93 -2.31
C ALA A 31 19.68 4.52 -2.28
N MET A 32 20.64 3.89 -2.94
CA MET A 32 22.00 4.43 -3.08
C MET A 32 22.00 5.73 -3.91
N ALA A 33 21.32 5.73 -5.05
CA ALA A 33 21.21 6.91 -5.91
C ALA A 33 20.57 8.09 -5.18
N ARG A 34 19.50 7.86 -4.41
CA ARG A 34 18.88 8.89 -3.56
C ARG A 34 19.85 9.44 -2.54
N LYS A 35 20.54 8.57 -1.79
CA LYS A 35 21.50 8.99 -0.77
C LYS A 35 22.61 9.86 -1.36
N ILE A 36 23.10 9.51 -2.56
CA ILE A 36 24.09 10.29 -3.29
C ILE A 36 23.46 11.62 -3.75
N GLY A 37 22.25 11.57 -4.30
CA GLY A 37 21.50 12.75 -4.73
C GLY A 37 21.26 13.73 -3.58
N ASP A 38 20.79 13.24 -2.44
CA ASP A 38 20.58 14.05 -1.22
C ASP A 38 21.87 14.72 -0.74
N TYR A 39 23.00 14.00 -0.77
CA TYR A 39 24.30 14.56 -0.42
C TYR A 39 24.71 15.70 -1.37
N LEU A 40 24.45 15.54 -2.67
CA LEU A 40 24.78 16.54 -3.68
C LEU A 40 23.79 17.75 -3.65
N LEU A 41 22.53 17.50 -3.31
CA LEU A 41 21.47 18.51 -3.32
C LEU A 41 21.33 19.29 -2.00
N ASN A 42 21.83 18.76 -0.87
CA ASN A 42 21.74 19.40 0.44
C ASN A 42 22.43 20.78 0.54
N ALA A 43 23.16 21.18 -0.49
CA ALA A 43 23.74 22.52 -0.58
C ALA A 43 22.75 23.62 -1.03
N VAL A 44 21.52 23.29 -1.45
CA VAL A 44 20.62 24.24 -2.17
C VAL A 44 19.21 24.30 -1.59
N GLN A 45 18.83 23.59 -0.53
CA GLN A 45 17.42 23.57 -0.12
C GLN A 45 17.06 24.62 0.94
N SER A 46 16.18 25.56 0.53
CA SER A 46 15.29 26.27 1.47
C SER A 46 14.54 25.24 2.35
N LYS A 47 14.51 25.48 3.70
CA LYS A 47 13.77 24.63 4.65
C LYS A 47 12.36 24.34 4.11
N PRO A 48 12.02 23.06 3.83
CA PRO A 48 10.67 22.72 3.43
C PRO A 48 9.70 23.11 4.56
N ALA A 49 8.50 23.55 4.19
CA ALA A 49 7.46 23.82 5.17
C ALA A 49 7.27 22.61 6.10
N ALA A 50 7.26 22.81 7.40
CA ALA A 50 7.12 21.76 8.40
C ALA A 50 5.79 21.04 8.18
N ILE A 51 5.86 19.77 7.79
CA ILE A 51 4.68 18.91 7.58
C ILE A 51 4.42 17.99 8.79
N VAL A 52 5.32 18.02 9.75
CA VAL A 52 5.27 17.25 11.00
C VAL A 52 5.54 18.18 12.20
N PRO A 53 5.12 17.81 13.41
CA PRO A 53 5.41 18.59 14.62
C PRO A 53 6.93 18.73 14.85
N GLU A 54 7.35 19.78 15.55
CA GLU A 54 8.77 20.03 15.88
C GLU A 54 9.42 18.90 16.69
N ASN A 55 8.64 18.21 17.51
CA ASN A 55 9.09 17.09 18.33
C ASN A 55 9.07 15.73 17.61
N ALA A 56 8.87 15.72 16.30
CA ALA A 56 8.93 14.48 15.51
C ALA A 56 10.35 13.92 15.48
N THR A 57 10.47 12.62 15.71
CA THR A 57 11.73 11.90 15.60
C THR A 57 11.97 11.45 14.17
N SER A 58 13.15 11.71 13.65
CA SER A 58 13.50 11.32 12.28
C SER A 58 13.97 9.87 12.20
N PHE A 59 13.65 9.20 11.07
CA PHE A 59 14.17 7.87 10.74
C PHE A 59 14.47 7.77 9.24
N ASN A 60 15.22 6.74 8.85
CA ASN A 60 15.47 6.42 7.45
C ASN A 60 14.49 5.36 6.96
N PHE A 61 13.78 5.64 5.87
CA PHE A 61 12.92 4.68 5.17
C PHE A 61 13.49 4.45 3.77
N HIS A 62 14.31 3.42 3.58
CA HIS A 62 14.91 3.06 2.29
C HIS A 62 15.59 4.23 1.57
N GLY A 63 16.29 5.10 2.31
CA GLY A 63 16.95 6.27 1.77
C GLY A 63 16.14 7.56 1.81
N TYR A 64 14.86 7.48 2.15
CA TYR A 64 14.00 8.66 2.33
C TYR A 64 13.91 9.11 3.79
N GLN A 65 13.65 10.40 3.96
CA GLN A 65 13.46 10.98 5.28
C GLN A 65 12.07 10.66 5.82
N GLY A 66 12.01 9.85 6.85
CA GLY A 66 10.81 9.56 7.63
C GLY A 66 10.77 10.33 8.95
N TYR A 67 9.55 10.48 9.50
CA TYR A 67 9.27 11.12 10.78
C TYR A 67 8.24 10.29 11.56
N ASP A 68 8.60 10.00 12.81
CA ASP A 68 7.71 9.43 13.83
C ASP A 68 7.24 10.53 14.77
N PHE A 69 5.95 10.57 15.06
CA PHE A 69 5.37 11.48 16.03
C PHE A 69 4.06 10.95 16.62
N GLN A 70 3.57 11.59 17.65
CA GLN A 70 2.29 11.27 18.26
C GLN A 70 1.38 12.49 18.28
N LEU A 71 0.09 12.26 18.03
CA LEU A 71 -0.97 13.23 18.30
C LEU A 71 -2.01 12.54 19.20
N ASP A 72 -2.24 13.11 20.38
CA ASP A 72 -3.14 12.57 21.42
C ASP A 72 -2.87 11.08 21.72
N GLY A 73 -1.60 10.72 21.88
CA GLY A 73 -1.17 9.37 22.23
C GLY A 73 -1.28 8.34 21.10
N VAL A 74 -1.64 8.74 19.87
CA VAL A 74 -1.69 7.86 18.71
C VAL A 74 -0.41 8.04 17.89
N PRO A 75 0.32 6.94 17.57
CA PRO A 75 1.50 6.99 16.71
C PRO A 75 1.16 7.25 15.24
N TYR A 76 1.95 8.11 14.62
CA TYR A 76 1.89 8.43 13.19
C TYR A 76 3.27 8.41 12.57
N LYS A 77 3.31 8.09 11.28
CA LYS A 77 4.52 8.18 10.46
C LYS A 77 4.24 8.96 9.18
N VAL A 78 5.21 9.75 8.76
CA VAL A 78 5.22 10.43 7.46
C VAL A 78 6.59 10.27 6.84
N VAL A 79 6.66 9.72 5.64
CA VAL A 79 7.88 9.67 4.83
C VAL A 79 7.75 10.67 3.69
N ARG A 80 8.80 11.46 3.51
CA ARG A 80 8.87 12.48 2.45
C ARG A 80 9.60 11.95 1.23
N PRO A 81 9.12 12.27 0.02
CA PRO A 81 9.89 12.07 -1.20
C PRO A 81 11.10 13.01 -1.21
N ALA A 82 12.12 12.67 -1.98
CA ALA A 82 13.27 13.56 -2.22
C ALA A 82 12.82 14.87 -2.89
N LYS A 83 11.86 14.78 -3.83
CA LYS A 83 11.24 15.92 -4.49
C LYS A 83 9.72 15.77 -4.44
N GLU A 84 9.06 16.68 -3.75
CA GLU A 84 7.60 16.67 -3.64
C GLU A 84 6.94 16.94 -5.00
N ALA A 85 5.99 16.10 -5.39
CA ALA A 85 5.13 16.39 -6.54
C ALA A 85 4.12 17.50 -6.20
N GLN A 86 3.70 18.25 -7.20
CA GLN A 86 2.76 19.36 -7.03
C GLN A 86 1.47 18.89 -6.30
N GLY A 87 1.06 19.63 -5.28
CA GLY A 87 -0.12 19.36 -4.49
C GLY A 87 0.05 18.27 -3.45
N ARG A 88 1.29 17.85 -3.18
CA ARG A 88 1.63 16.87 -2.12
C ARG A 88 0.73 15.63 -2.13
N PRO A 89 0.76 14.82 -3.21
CA PRO A 89 0.04 13.54 -3.24
C PRO A 89 0.61 12.60 -2.20
N TRP A 90 -0.21 11.67 -1.74
CA TRP A 90 0.17 10.75 -0.69
C TRP A 90 -0.58 9.43 -0.76
N ILE A 91 0.09 8.37 -0.30
CA ILE A 91 -0.47 7.05 -0.09
C ILE A 91 -0.56 6.76 1.41
N TRP A 92 -1.68 6.18 1.82
CA TRP A 92 -1.96 5.84 3.20
C TRP A 92 -1.90 4.34 3.42
N ARG A 93 -0.79 3.90 3.98
CA ARG A 93 -0.58 2.51 4.35
C ARG A 93 -1.35 2.17 5.62
N ALA A 94 -2.26 1.18 5.55
CA ALA A 94 -3.20 0.88 6.62
C ALA A 94 -2.59 0.06 7.76
N ARG A 95 -1.70 -0.89 7.44
CA ARG A 95 -1.10 -1.88 8.36
C ARG A 95 0.27 -2.31 7.84
N PHE A 96 0.97 -3.11 8.63
CA PHE A 96 2.24 -3.74 8.23
C PHE A 96 3.27 -2.76 7.70
N TRP A 97 3.60 -1.75 8.51
CA TRP A 97 4.58 -0.73 8.16
C TRP A 97 5.92 -1.35 7.72
N GLY A 98 6.37 -0.97 6.53
CA GLY A 98 7.64 -1.42 5.96
C GLY A 98 7.66 -2.86 5.42
N HIS A 99 6.53 -3.58 5.46
CA HIS A 99 6.44 -4.90 4.85
C HIS A 99 6.11 -4.76 3.36
N GLU A 100 6.88 -5.44 2.49
CA GLU A 100 6.75 -5.37 1.03
C GLU A 100 6.59 -3.93 0.51
N PRO A 101 7.62 -3.07 0.68
CA PRO A 101 7.50 -1.63 0.50
C PRO A 101 7.71 -1.15 -0.94
N GLN A 102 7.72 -2.05 -1.95
CA GLN A 102 8.08 -1.74 -3.32
C GLN A 102 7.23 -0.61 -3.90
N THR A 103 5.91 -0.71 -3.72
CA THR A 103 4.96 0.32 -4.18
C THR A 103 5.19 1.65 -3.47
N ASP A 104 5.42 1.62 -2.14
CA ASP A 104 5.71 2.83 -1.36
C ASP A 104 6.96 3.55 -1.88
N ILE A 105 8.04 2.77 -2.13
CA ILE A 105 9.32 3.31 -2.59
C ILE A 105 9.17 3.93 -3.98
N ASP A 106 8.52 3.24 -4.92
CA ASP A 106 8.30 3.76 -6.27
C ASP A 106 7.43 5.03 -6.25
N LEU A 107 6.42 5.09 -5.38
CA LEU A 107 5.61 6.30 -5.25
C LEU A 107 6.39 7.46 -4.61
N LEU A 108 7.32 7.19 -3.68
CA LEU A 108 8.25 8.22 -3.18
C LEU A 108 9.11 8.80 -4.32
N GLU A 109 9.57 7.95 -5.28
CA GLU A 109 10.27 8.42 -6.49
C GLU A 109 9.38 9.34 -7.34
N GLN A 110 8.07 9.08 -7.38
CA GLN A 110 7.09 9.90 -8.10
C GLN A 110 6.67 11.15 -7.32
N GLY A 111 7.28 11.40 -6.17
CA GLY A 111 7.02 12.59 -5.35
C GLY A 111 5.81 12.49 -4.43
N PHE A 112 5.27 11.28 -4.23
CA PHE A 112 4.25 11.02 -3.22
C PHE A 112 4.87 10.94 -1.84
N HIS A 113 4.09 11.31 -0.82
CA HIS A 113 4.40 10.98 0.57
C HIS A 113 3.80 9.62 0.93
N VAL A 114 4.48 8.88 1.82
CA VAL A 114 3.93 7.66 2.42
C VAL A 114 3.56 7.97 3.87
N VAL A 115 2.34 7.65 4.26
CA VAL A 115 1.88 7.94 5.62
C VAL A 115 1.28 6.72 6.30
N TYR A 116 1.35 6.71 7.62
CA TYR A 116 0.81 5.66 8.47
C TYR A 116 0.17 6.25 9.73
N CYS A 117 -0.93 5.67 10.14
CA CYS A 117 -1.58 5.94 11.42
C CYS A 117 -1.85 4.60 12.11
N ASP A 118 -1.40 4.47 13.34
CA ASP A 118 -1.60 3.21 14.06
C ASP A 118 -3.07 2.94 14.39
N VAL A 119 -3.58 1.91 13.75
CA VAL A 119 -4.93 1.33 13.96
C VAL A 119 -4.87 -0.19 13.94
N ALA A 120 -3.66 -0.74 14.20
CA ALA A 120 -3.31 -2.12 14.00
C ALA A 120 -4.31 -3.10 14.62
N ASP A 121 -4.64 -2.91 15.89
CA ASP A 121 -5.48 -3.82 16.65
C ASP A 121 -6.94 -3.34 16.76
N LEU A 122 -7.33 -2.44 15.84
CA LEU A 122 -8.69 -1.93 15.79
C LEU A 122 -9.56 -2.55 14.69
N TYR A 123 -9.02 -3.45 13.88
CA TYR A 123 -9.74 -4.27 12.87
C TYR A 123 -10.71 -3.46 11.99
N GLY A 124 -10.43 -2.19 11.73
CA GLY A 124 -11.30 -1.31 10.96
C GLY A 124 -12.58 -0.85 11.67
N ALA A 125 -12.70 -1.05 12.98
CA ALA A 125 -13.83 -0.59 13.78
C ALA A 125 -13.95 0.94 13.79
N ASP A 126 -15.07 1.47 14.25
CA ASP A 126 -15.37 2.92 14.28
C ASP A 126 -14.28 3.74 14.98
N LYS A 127 -13.59 3.18 15.96
CA LYS A 127 -12.45 3.82 16.62
C LYS A 127 -11.28 4.02 15.66
N ALA A 128 -11.01 3.05 14.77
CA ALA A 128 -10.00 3.17 13.72
C ALA A 128 -10.37 4.27 12.72
N VAL A 129 -11.62 4.28 12.26
CA VAL A 129 -12.13 5.31 11.34
C VAL A 129 -12.02 6.72 11.96
N LYS A 130 -12.34 6.87 13.25
CA LYS A 130 -12.19 8.15 13.98
C LYS A 130 -10.72 8.60 14.05
N ARG A 131 -9.77 7.69 14.31
CA ARG A 131 -8.33 8.00 14.30
C ARG A 131 -7.89 8.46 12.91
N TRP A 132 -8.29 7.76 11.88
CA TRP A 132 -7.98 8.13 10.50
C TRP A 132 -8.60 9.47 10.11
N ASN A 133 -9.84 9.75 10.46
CA ASN A 133 -10.47 11.05 10.21
C ASN A 133 -9.67 12.20 10.84
N LYS A 134 -9.10 12.00 12.04
CA LYS A 134 -8.28 12.99 12.72
C LYS A 134 -6.98 13.24 12.00
N PHE A 135 -6.28 12.16 11.61
CA PHE A 135 -5.03 12.25 10.89
C PHE A 135 -5.20 12.84 9.49
N TYR A 136 -6.25 12.46 8.78
CA TYR A 136 -6.60 13.08 7.49
C TYR A 136 -6.73 14.61 7.62
N LYS A 137 -7.48 15.08 8.61
CA LYS A 137 -7.64 16.52 8.84
C LYS A 137 -6.30 17.21 9.14
N TYR A 138 -5.44 16.56 9.93
CA TYR A 138 -4.11 17.05 10.20
C TYR A 138 -3.28 17.19 8.93
N LEU A 139 -3.22 16.15 8.10
CA LEU A 139 -2.44 16.15 6.86
C LEU A 139 -2.94 17.22 5.88
N VAL A 140 -4.23 17.29 5.63
CA VAL A 140 -4.81 18.28 4.70
C VAL A 140 -4.60 19.71 5.20
N LYS A 141 -4.70 19.96 6.51
CA LYS A 141 -4.36 21.26 7.13
C LYS A 141 -2.90 21.63 6.88
N ASN A 142 -2.00 20.65 6.81
CA ASN A 142 -0.58 20.84 6.53
C ASN A 142 -0.24 20.76 5.02
N GLY A 143 -1.22 20.93 4.14
CA GLY A 143 -1.04 21.12 2.69
C GLY A 143 -0.97 19.83 1.88
N PHE A 144 -1.30 18.67 2.45
CA PHE A 144 -1.43 17.44 1.68
C PHE A 144 -2.67 17.46 0.78
N HIS A 145 -2.62 16.73 -0.32
CA HIS A 145 -3.73 16.65 -1.27
C HIS A 145 -5.02 16.17 -0.58
N LYS A 146 -6.16 16.71 -1.01
CA LYS A 146 -7.48 16.36 -0.40
C LYS A 146 -7.91 14.92 -0.70
N LYS A 147 -7.47 14.33 -1.81
CA LYS A 147 -7.72 12.93 -2.12
C LYS A 147 -6.46 12.11 -1.90
N THR A 148 -6.58 11.00 -1.20
CA THR A 148 -5.49 10.08 -0.89
C THR A 148 -5.61 8.77 -1.65
N VAL A 149 -4.47 8.13 -1.92
CA VAL A 149 -4.42 6.71 -2.27
C VAL A 149 -4.50 5.91 -0.99
N LEU A 150 -5.34 4.87 -0.95
CA LEU A 150 -5.41 3.94 0.17
C LEU A 150 -4.71 2.64 -0.18
N GLU A 151 -3.87 2.17 0.72
CA GLU A 151 -3.17 0.89 0.61
C GLU A 151 -3.53 -0.01 1.79
N GLY A 152 -3.98 -1.24 1.50
CA GLY A 152 -4.34 -2.18 2.54
C GLY A 152 -3.96 -3.61 2.20
N MET A 153 -2.99 -4.17 2.94
CA MET A 153 -2.62 -5.58 2.87
C MET A 153 -3.38 -6.38 3.92
N SER A 154 -3.85 -7.57 3.58
CA SER A 154 -4.48 -8.51 4.51
C SER A 154 -5.57 -7.84 5.35
N ARG A 155 -5.53 -7.92 6.69
CA ARG A 155 -6.49 -7.22 7.58
C ARG A 155 -6.48 -5.69 7.46
N GLY A 156 -5.49 -5.10 6.78
CA GLY A 156 -5.51 -3.69 6.42
C GLY A 156 -6.67 -3.31 5.50
N GLY A 157 -7.21 -4.27 4.74
CA GLY A 157 -8.42 -4.09 3.94
C GLY A 157 -9.62 -3.61 4.77
N LEU A 158 -9.77 -4.10 6.01
CA LEU A 158 -10.90 -3.71 6.88
C LEU A 158 -10.97 -2.19 7.08
N ILE A 159 -9.88 -1.55 7.48
CA ILE A 159 -9.90 -0.09 7.70
C ILE A 159 -9.97 0.71 6.41
N VAL A 160 -9.28 0.26 5.36
CA VAL A 160 -9.30 0.92 4.04
C VAL A 160 -10.73 1.08 3.55
N TYR A 161 -11.48 -0.01 3.47
CA TYR A 161 -12.85 0.01 2.94
C TYR A 161 -13.85 0.65 3.90
N ASN A 162 -13.73 0.42 5.21
CA ASN A 162 -14.61 1.03 6.20
C ASN A 162 -14.44 2.56 6.24
N TRP A 163 -13.21 3.06 6.05
CA TRP A 163 -12.95 4.50 5.96
C TRP A 163 -13.41 5.07 4.61
N ALA A 164 -13.09 4.40 3.50
CA ALA A 164 -13.47 4.84 2.17
C ALA A 164 -14.99 4.98 2.02
N ALA A 165 -15.77 4.03 2.56
CA ALA A 165 -17.22 4.07 2.52
C ALA A 165 -17.85 5.24 3.28
N GLN A 166 -17.12 5.84 4.22
CA GLN A 166 -17.57 7.01 4.99
C GLN A 166 -16.95 8.33 4.48
N ASN A 167 -15.94 8.25 3.63
CA ASN A 167 -15.12 9.37 3.18
C ASN A 167 -14.78 9.27 1.68
N SER A 168 -15.72 8.83 0.87
CA SER A 168 -15.48 8.50 -0.53
C SER A 168 -15.00 9.69 -1.36
N ASP A 169 -15.40 10.90 -1.00
CA ASP A 169 -14.96 12.16 -1.59
C ASP A 169 -13.46 12.45 -1.38
N LYS A 170 -12.83 11.76 -0.42
CA LYS A 170 -11.42 11.93 -0.02
C LYS A 170 -10.50 10.84 -0.59
N VAL A 171 -11.03 9.90 -1.36
CA VAL A 171 -10.28 8.78 -1.92
C VAL A 171 -9.98 9.05 -3.40
N ALA A 172 -8.72 8.86 -3.78
CA ALA A 172 -8.30 8.90 -5.19
C ALA A 172 -8.45 7.52 -5.83
N CYS A 173 -7.95 6.50 -5.18
CA CYS A 173 -8.09 5.08 -5.53
C CYS A 173 -7.76 4.19 -4.34
N ILE A 174 -8.05 2.90 -4.48
CA ILE A 174 -7.72 1.87 -3.50
C ILE A 174 -6.81 0.83 -4.17
N TYR A 175 -5.65 0.58 -3.58
CA TYR A 175 -4.82 -0.60 -3.79
C TYR A 175 -4.95 -1.51 -2.58
N ALA A 176 -5.37 -2.74 -2.77
CA ALA A 176 -5.49 -3.71 -1.70
C ALA A 176 -4.86 -5.06 -2.09
N ASP A 177 -4.11 -5.65 -1.17
CA ASP A 177 -3.37 -6.89 -1.40
C ASP A 177 -3.88 -7.97 -0.45
N ALA A 178 -4.41 -9.05 -1.02
CA ALA A 178 -5.07 -10.14 -0.29
C ALA A 178 -5.97 -9.61 0.84
N PRO A 179 -6.86 -8.62 0.57
CA PRO A 179 -7.55 -7.89 1.62
C PRO A 179 -8.62 -8.73 2.30
N VAL A 180 -8.72 -8.60 3.63
CA VAL A 180 -9.86 -9.09 4.38
C VAL A 180 -11.06 -8.20 4.06
N MET A 181 -12.09 -8.80 3.46
CA MET A 181 -13.32 -8.11 3.05
C MET A 181 -14.54 -8.45 3.92
N ASP A 182 -14.45 -9.52 4.73
CA ASP A 182 -15.48 -9.90 5.70
C ASP A 182 -14.83 -10.49 6.97
N ILE A 183 -15.19 -9.94 8.13
CA ILE A 183 -14.73 -10.46 9.43
C ILE A 183 -15.16 -11.92 9.67
N LYS A 184 -16.18 -12.41 8.97
CA LYS A 184 -16.63 -13.79 9.07
C LYS A 184 -15.66 -14.76 8.38
N SER A 185 -15.06 -14.37 7.26
CA SER A 185 -13.99 -15.14 6.62
C SER A 185 -12.75 -15.11 7.51
N TRP A 186 -12.23 -13.90 7.78
CA TRP A 186 -11.12 -13.71 8.69
C TRP A 186 -11.39 -12.51 9.61
N PRO A 187 -11.21 -12.61 10.92
CA PRO A 187 -10.55 -13.70 11.67
C PRO A 187 -11.48 -14.86 12.09
N MET A 188 -12.78 -14.81 11.83
CA MET A 188 -13.72 -15.74 12.45
C MET A 188 -13.68 -17.17 11.88
N GLY A 189 -13.11 -17.39 10.68
CA GLY A 189 -12.99 -18.71 10.07
C GLY A 189 -14.35 -19.41 9.87
N LYS A 190 -15.37 -18.65 9.46
CA LYS A 190 -16.71 -19.20 9.21
C LYS A 190 -16.94 -19.61 7.75
N GLY A 191 -15.86 -19.59 6.95
CA GLY A 191 -15.81 -20.08 5.58
C GLY A 191 -15.13 -21.45 5.49
N ALA A 192 -14.40 -21.67 4.39
CA ALA A 192 -13.72 -22.93 4.10
C ALA A 192 -12.42 -23.13 4.91
N TYR A 193 -11.84 -22.06 5.41
CA TYR A 193 -10.53 -22.07 6.07
C TYR A 193 -10.61 -21.61 7.53
N ALA A 194 -9.63 -22.04 8.30
CA ALA A 194 -9.57 -21.71 9.73
C ALA A 194 -9.27 -20.22 9.94
N GLY A 195 -9.93 -19.63 10.94
CA GLY A 195 -9.64 -18.29 11.40
C GLY A 195 -8.54 -18.25 12.46
N SER A 196 -8.50 -17.15 13.21
CA SER A 196 -7.58 -16.92 14.32
C SER A 196 -8.37 -16.60 15.58
N ALA A 197 -8.38 -17.53 16.54
CA ALA A 197 -9.12 -17.35 17.81
C ALA A 197 -8.61 -16.13 18.60
N GLU A 198 -7.30 -15.87 18.57
CA GLU A 198 -6.70 -14.70 19.19
C GLU A 198 -7.20 -13.41 18.54
N ASP A 199 -7.20 -13.34 17.19
CA ASP A 199 -7.68 -12.18 16.45
C ASP A 199 -9.21 -12.02 16.57
N VAL A 200 -9.98 -13.10 16.72
CA VAL A 200 -11.42 -13.01 17.04
C VAL A 200 -11.62 -12.27 18.36
N THR A 201 -10.90 -12.67 19.42
CA THR A 201 -11.01 -12.01 20.72
C THR A 201 -10.72 -10.51 20.63
N ARG A 202 -9.61 -10.14 20.00
CA ARG A 202 -9.21 -8.74 19.79
C ARG A 202 -10.20 -7.97 18.92
N MET A 203 -10.72 -8.62 17.88
CA MET A 203 -11.71 -8.01 16.98
C MET A 203 -13.03 -7.74 17.72
N LEU A 204 -13.54 -8.70 18.52
CA LEU A 204 -14.74 -8.50 19.33
C LEU A 204 -14.58 -7.30 20.27
N GLU A 205 -13.43 -7.18 20.93
CA GLU A 205 -13.10 -6.06 21.80
C GLU A 205 -13.06 -4.73 21.01
N ALA A 206 -12.37 -4.70 19.88
CA ALA A 206 -12.23 -3.51 19.04
C ALA A 206 -13.56 -2.95 18.55
N TYR A 207 -14.49 -3.84 18.20
CA TYR A 207 -15.84 -3.48 17.76
C TYR A 207 -16.82 -3.26 18.93
N GLY A 208 -16.48 -3.70 20.14
CA GLY A 208 -17.37 -3.69 21.30
C GLY A 208 -18.50 -4.74 21.17
N PHE A 209 -18.27 -5.82 20.45
CA PHE A 209 -19.21 -6.92 20.36
C PHE A 209 -19.20 -7.75 21.65
N LYS A 210 -20.39 -8.14 22.11
CA LYS A 210 -20.53 -8.95 23.32
C LYS A 210 -20.13 -10.42 23.11
N ASN A 211 -20.26 -10.91 21.88
CA ASN A 211 -19.98 -12.30 21.49
C ASN A 211 -19.87 -12.42 19.95
N GLU A 212 -19.44 -13.59 19.47
CA GLU A 212 -19.34 -13.90 18.05
C GLU A 212 -20.67 -13.80 17.32
N GLU A 213 -21.78 -14.13 17.97
CA GLU A 213 -23.11 -14.08 17.36
C GLU A 213 -23.48 -12.64 16.94
N GLN A 214 -23.09 -11.64 17.73
CA GLN A 214 -23.26 -10.24 17.36
C GLN A 214 -22.36 -9.89 16.16
N ALA A 215 -21.13 -10.37 16.12
CA ALA A 215 -20.23 -10.16 14.99
C ALA A 215 -20.75 -10.82 13.70
N LEU A 216 -21.33 -12.01 13.78
CA LEU A 216 -21.94 -12.71 12.63
C LEU A 216 -23.12 -11.93 12.01
N ARG A 217 -23.85 -11.15 12.81
CA ARG A 217 -24.94 -10.30 12.33
C ARG A 217 -24.48 -8.95 11.79
N TRP A 218 -23.19 -8.63 11.88
CA TRP A 218 -22.65 -7.37 11.42
C TRP A 218 -22.75 -7.21 9.90
N LYS A 219 -23.26 -6.05 9.45
CA LYS A 219 -23.56 -5.75 8.04
C LYS A 219 -22.74 -4.58 7.48
N LYS A 220 -21.64 -4.21 8.14
CA LYS A 220 -20.77 -3.12 7.70
C LYS A 220 -19.34 -3.62 7.43
N ASN A 221 -19.23 -4.81 6.85
CA ASN A 221 -17.95 -5.31 6.35
C ASN A 221 -17.57 -4.61 5.04
N PRO A 222 -16.31 -4.62 4.62
CA PRO A 222 -15.87 -4.16 3.31
C PRO A 222 -16.77 -4.64 2.15
N LEU A 223 -17.16 -5.91 2.11
CA LEU A 223 -18.10 -6.45 1.11
C LEU A 223 -19.42 -5.67 1.05
N ASN A 224 -19.93 -5.22 2.19
CA ASN A 224 -21.19 -4.47 2.25
C ASN A 224 -21.05 -3.01 1.76
N HIS A 225 -19.84 -2.57 1.50
CA HIS A 225 -19.53 -1.21 1.05
C HIS A 225 -19.38 -1.08 -0.46
N ALA A 226 -19.41 -2.18 -1.22
CA ALA A 226 -19.24 -2.18 -2.67
C ALA A 226 -20.10 -1.13 -3.38
N ALA A 227 -21.39 -1.03 -3.03
CA ALA A 227 -22.27 -0.05 -3.64
C ALA A 227 -21.84 1.42 -3.40
N LYS A 228 -21.31 1.73 -2.23
CA LYS A 228 -20.81 3.08 -1.92
C LYS A 228 -19.51 3.39 -2.68
N ILE A 229 -18.62 2.41 -2.79
CA ILE A 229 -17.38 2.54 -3.55
C ILE A 229 -17.69 2.72 -5.03
N ALA A 230 -18.61 1.90 -5.57
CA ALA A 230 -19.08 1.98 -6.94
C ALA A 230 -19.75 3.34 -7.26
N GLN A 231 -20.68 3.78 -6.40
CA GLN A 231 -21.38 5.06 -6.57
C GLN A 231 -20.43 6.27 -6.57
N ALA A 232 -19.33 6.16 -5.85
CA ALA A 232 -18.30 7.21 -5.79
C ALA A 232 -17.27 7.12 -6.92
N ASP A 233 -17.42 6.13 -7.81
CA ASP A 233 -16.50 5.86 -8.94
C ASP A 233 -15.03 5.78 -8.50
N ILE A 234 -14.78 5.14 -7.35
CA ILE A 234 -13.43 4.96 -6.83
C ILE A 234 -12.77 3.81 -7.57
N PRO A 235 -11.66 4.05 -8.31
CA PRO A 235 -10.89 2.98 -8.94
C PRO A 235 -10.31 2.04 -7.87
N VAL A 236 -10.44 0.73 -8.12
CA VAL A 236 -9.95 -0.32 -7.21
C VAL A 236 -9.01 -1.25 -7.94
N LEU A 237 -7.88 -1.55 -7.32
CA LEU A 237 -6.95 -2.61 -7.73
C LEU A 237 -6.74 -3.56 -6.55
N HIS A 238 -6.99 -4.85 -6.79
CA HIS A 238 -6.59 -5.92 -5.88
C HIS A 238 -5.44 -6.74 -6.47
N VAL A 239 -4.53 -7.17 -5.60
CA VAL A 239 -3.53 -8.20 -5.90
C VAL A 239 -3.81 -9.37 -4.99
N VAL A 240 -3.89 -10.59 -5.52
CA VAL A 240 -4.29 -11.77 -4.74
C VAL A 240 -3.48 -13.00 -5.13
N GLY A 241 -3.17 -13.84 -4.15
CA GLY A 241 -2.62 -15.17 -4.39
C GLY A 241 -3.75 -16.19 -4.57
N ASP A 242 -3.74 -16.97 -5.66
CA ASP A 242 -4.84 -17.90 -5.95
C ASP A 242 -4.89 -19.12 -5.01
N ALA A 243 -3.80 -19.40 -4.32
CA ALA A 243 -3.70 -20.46 -3.30
C ALA A 243 -3.76 -19.91 -1.86
N ASP A 244 -4.31 -18.70 -1.67
CA ASP A 244 -4.44 -18.08 -0.34
C ASP A 244 -5.45 -18.84 0.52
N ASP A 245 -4.95 -19.49 1.58
CA ASP A 245 -5.71 -20.27 2.56
C ASP A 245 -5.93 -19.52 3.89
N ILE A 246 -5.42 -18.29 4.00
CA ILE A 246 -5.61 -17.42 5.17
C ILE A 246 -6.74 -16.41 4.91
N VAL A 247 -6.68 -15.72 3.76
CA VAL A 247 -7.71 -14.79 3.30
C VAL A 247 -8.18 -15.22 1.90
N PRO A 248 -8.99 -16.28 1.82
CA PRO A 248 -9.34 -16.92 0.55
C PRO A 248 -9.97 -15.94 -0.43
N VAL A 249 -9.50 -15.97 -1.67
CA VAL A 249 -10.01 -15.11 -2.75
C VAL A 249 -11.51 -15.29 -2.92
N SER A 250 -11.99 -16.56 -2.86
CA SER A 250 -13.41 -16.91 -3.02
C SER A 250 -14.35 -16.30 -1.96
N GLU A 251 -13.83 -15.99 -0.78
CA GLU A 251 -14.62 -15.45 0.34
C GLU A 251 -14.47 -13.92 0.49
N ASN A 252 -13.50 -13.35 -0.18
CA ASN A 252 -13.12 -11.94 -0.05
C ASN A 252 -13.14 -11.22 -1.40
N THR A 253 -12.02 -11.18 -2.11
CA THR A 253 -11.86 -10.41 -3.35
C THR A 253 -12.86 -10.83 -4.43
N ALA A 254 -13.09 -12.11 -4.66
CA ALA A 254 -13.99 -12.57 -5.72
C ALA A 254 -15.44 -12.10 -5.50
N LEU A 255 -15.91 -12.10 -4.26
CA LEU A 255 -17.25 -11.60 -3.93
C LEU A 255 -17.37 -10.09 -4.13
N PHE A 256 -16.32 -9.35 -3.73
CA PHE A 256 -16.29 -7.90 -3.93
C PHE A 256 -16.19 -7.54 -5.41
N GLU A 257 -15.34 -8.23 -6.16
CA GLU A 257 -15.17 -8.04 -7.60
C GLU A 257 -16.48 -8.30 -8.36
N ALA A 258 -17.15 -9.42 -8.04
CA ALA A 258 -18.44 -9.75 -8.66
C ALA A 258 -19.47 -8.64 -8.44
N GLU A 259 -19.53 -8.11 -7.23
CA GLU A 259 -20.46 -7.02 -6.90
C GLU A 259 -20.08 -5.70 -7.58
N MET A 260 -18.80 -5.34 -7.62
CA MET A 260 -18.33 -4.15 -8.34
C MET A 260 -18.64 -4.24 -9.84
N LYS A 261 -18.37 -5.41 -10.45
CA LYS A 261 -18.71 -5.67 -11.87
C LYS A 261 -20.23 -5.58 -12.11
N ARG A 262 -21.04 -6.17 -11.22
CA ARG A 262 -22.51 -6.08 -11.29
C ARG A 262 -22.99 -4.64 -11.26
N LEU A 263 -22.31 -3.78 -10.51
CA LEU A 263 -22.60 -2.35 -10.39
C LEU A 263 -21.99 -1.51 -11.52
N GLY A 264 -21.26 -2.12 -12.46
CA GLY A 264 -20.58 -1.41 -13.56
C GLY A 264 -19.41 -0.54 -13.11
N ALA A 265 -18.82 -0.82 -11.95
CA ALA A 265 -17.78 -0.01 -11.35
C ALA A 265 -16.35 -0.51 -11.67
N PRO A 266 -15.36 0.39 -11.73
CA PRO A 266 -13.99 0.02 -12.10
C PRO A 266 -13.31 -0.79 -10.99
N ILE A 267 -12.96 -2.03 -11.29
CA ILE A 267 -12.10 -2.89 -10.48
C ILE A 267 -11.14 -3.67 -11.37
N THR A 268 -9.90 -3.74 -10.96
CA THR A 268 -8.87 -4.61 -11.56
C THR A 268 -8.40 -5.59 -10.49
N VAL A 269 -8.26 -6.86 -10.85
CA VAL A 269 -7.69 -7.88 -9.97
C VAL A 269 -6.49 -8.52 -10.68
N ILE A 270 -5.34 -8.47 -10.02
CA ILE A 270 -4.11 -9.16 -10.44
C ILE A 270 -4.02 -10.45 -9.64
N HIS A 271 -4.06 -11.55 -10.34
CA HIS A 271 -3.93 -12.89 -9.77
C HIS A 271 -2.47 -13.35 -9.79
N LYS A 272 -2.01 -13.96 -8.70
CA LYS A 272 -0.70 -14.62 -8.58
C LYS A 272 -0.93 -16.13 -8.52
N PRO A 273 -0.86 -16.87 -9.67
CA PRO A 273 -1.15 -18.30 -9.73
C PRO A 273 -0.24 -19.12 -8.80
N GLY A 274 -0.85 -19.99 -7.98
CA GLY A 274 -0.13 -20.88 -7.06
C GLY A 274 0.52 -20.19 -5.85
N ILE A 275 0.36 -18.88 -5.70
CA ILE A 275 0.85 -18.13 -4.54
C ILE A 275 -0.21 -18.13 -3.45
N GLY A 276 0.21 -18.32 -2.20
CA GLY A 276 -0.64 -18.24 -1.01
C GLY A 276 -0.83 -16.79 -0.53
N HIS A 277 -1.03 -16.64 0.79
CA HIS A 277 -1.20 -15.32 1.41
C HIS A 277 0.06 -14.44 1.31
N HIS A 278 1.22 -15.05 1.22
CA HIS A 278 2.53 -14.40 1.09
C HIS A 278 3.28 -14.92 -0.15
N PRO A 279 4.17 -14.10 -0.73
CA PRO A 279 4.44 -12.69 -0.42
C PRO A 279 3.29 -11.78 -0.87
N HIS A 280 3.09 -10.67 -0.16
CA HIS A 280 2.26 -9.57 -0.61
C HIS A 280 2.95 -8.76 -1.72
N SER A 281 2.20 -7.80 -2.31
CA SER A 281 2.69 -6.92 -3.37
C SER A 281 3.11 -7.68 -4.64
N LEU A 282 3.82 -6.98 -5.50
CA LEU A 282 4.48 -7.50 -6.67
C LEU A 282 5.97 -7.19 -6.54
N ASN A 283 6.84 -8.11 -6.97
CA ASN A 283 8.29 -7.85 -6.99
C ASN A 283 8.62 -6.64 -7.89
N ASN A 284 7.94 -6.54 -9.03
CA ASN A 284 7.89 -5.31 -9.82
C ASN A 284 6.54 -4.62 -9.58
N PRO A 285 6.48 -3.51 -8.84
CA PRO A 285 5.23 -2.84 -8.51
C PRO A 285 4.69 -1.94 -9.63
N GLU A 286 5.29 -1.95 -10.83
CA GLU A 286 4.95 -1.02 -11.91
C GLU A 286 3.45 -1.01 -12.24
N SER A 287 2.81 -2.18 -12.30
CA SER A 287 1.36 -2.26 -12.59
C SER A 287 0.53 -1.55 -11.53
N ILE A 288 0.92 -1.67 -10.26
CA ILE A 288 0.27 -0.99 -9.13
C ILE A 288 0.53 0.52 -9.21
N VAL A 289 1.78 0.91 -9.39
CA VAL A 289 2.19 2.32 -9.49
C VAL A 289 1.52 3.01 -10.68
N ARG A 290 1.50 2.35 -11.85
CA ARG A 290 0.83 2.84 -13.04
C ARG A 290 -0.67 3.04 -12.81
N PHE A 291 -1.33 2.09 -12.16
CA PHE A 291 -2.74 2.23 -11.76
C PHE A 291 -2.94 3.47 -10.88
N ILE A 292 -2.12 3.66 -9.86
CA ILE A 292 -2.20 4.78 -8.92
C ILE A 292 -1.95 6.12 -9.65
N LEU A 293 -0.92 6.19 -10.50
CA LEU A 293 -0.61 7.39 -11.26
C LEU A 293 -1.74 7.77 -12.23
N LYS A 294 -2.37 6.77 -12.90
CA LYS A 294 -3.56 7.01 -13.74
C LYS A 294 -4.73 7.53 -12.93
N ALA A 295 -5.05 6.87 -11.82
CA ALA A 295 -6.17 7.24 -10.94
C ALA A 295 -6.00 8.64 -10.31
N THR A 296 -4.76 9.08 -10.10
CA THR A 296 -4.45 10.40 -9.55
C THR A 296 -4.21 11.47 -10.62
N GLY A 297 -4.37 11.14 -11.92
CA GLY A 297 -4.13 12.05 -13.04
C GLY A 297 -2.66 12.46 -13.20
N ARG A 298 -1.72 11.61 -12.73
CA ARG A 298 -0.27 11.89 -12.74
C ARG A 298 0.51 11.01 -13.72
N TRP A 299 -0.18 10.10 -14.38
CA TRP A 299 0.42 9.28 -15.43
C TRP A 299 0.71 10.14 -16.66
N SER A 300 1.93 10.11 -17.17
CA SER A 300 2.28 10.61 -18.50
C SER A 300 2.99 9.50 -19.27
N ASN A 301 2.74 9.38 -20.55
CA ASN A 301 3.42 8.43 -21.44
C ASN A 301 4.95 8.64 -21.52
N ASN A 302 5.45 9.75 -20.96
CA ASN A 302 6.87 10.06 -20.83
C ASN A 302 7.47 9.60 -19.51
N CYS A 303 6.70 8.99 -18.60
CA CYS A 303 7.25 8.30 -17.45
C CYS A 303 7.89 7.00 -17.95
N THR A 304 9.13 7.09 -18.41
CA THR A 304 10.00 5.94 -18.55
C THR A 304 10.40 5.52 -17.14
N HIS A 305 9.59 4.69 -16.50
CA HIS A 305 10.15 3.78 -15.53
C HIS A 305 11.12 2.91 -16.34
N ALA A 306 12.41 3.06 -16.09
CA ALA A 306 13.33 2.02 -16.49
C ALA A 306 12.85 0.79 -15.73
N VAL A 307 12.10 -0.08 -16.41
CA VAL A 307 11.91 -1.43 -15.91
C VAL A 307 13.28 -2.06 -16.00
N PRO A 308 13.97 -2.26 -14.88
CA PRO A 308 15.20 -3.01 -14.92
C PRO A 308 14.77 -4.39 -15.40
N GLY A 309 15.40 -4.87 -16.47
CA GLY A 309 15.12 -6.20 -16.99
C GLY A 309 15.18 -7.27 -15.90
N ASN A 310 15.48 -8.48 -16.20
CA ASN A 310 15.52 -9.67 -15.32
C ASN A 310 16.07 -9.51 -13.88
N GLU A 311 16.38 -8.31 -13.45
CA GLU A 311 16.99 -7.97 -12.15
C GLU A 311 16.02 -8.15 -10.96
N TYR A 312 14.72 -8.25 -11.20
CA TYR A 312 13.71 -8.47 -10.16
C TYR A 312 13.45 -9.93 -9.79
N ARG A 313 14.28 -10.84 -10.22
CA ARG A 313 14.21 -12.22 -9.76
C ARG A 313 14.60 -12.30 -8.30
N SER A 314 13.62 -12.47 -7.40
CA SER A 314 13.91 -12.65 -5.99
C SER A 314 14.61 -13.99 -5.75
N ALA A 315 15.44 -14.05 -4.69
CA ALA A 315 16.05 -15.30 -4.21
C ALA A 315 15.04 -16.40 -3.84
N ALA A 316 13.76 -16.04 -3.67
CA ALA A 316 12.66 -16.94 -3.31
C ALA A 316 12.07 -17.70 -4.51
N GLY A 317 12.73 -17.73 -5.66
CA GLY A 317 12.27 -18.50 -6.82
C GLY A 317 10.96 -17.95 -7.37
N TRP A 318 11.06 -16.90 -8.17
CA TRP A 318 9.95 -16.44 -8.96
C TRP A 318 9.47 -17.54 -9.88
N VAL A 319 8.23 -17.94 -9.70
CA VAL A 319 7.51 -18.68 -10.72
C VAL A 319 7.16 -17.67 -11.80
N GLU A 320 7.50 -17.97 -13.06
CA GLU A 320 7.03 -17.21 -14.22
C GLU A 320 5.50 -17.21 -14.17
N GLY A 321 4.93 -16.15 -13.61
CA GLY A 321 3.50 -15.95 -13.57
C GLY A 321 3.03 -15.08 -14.72
N SER A 322 1.74 -15.06 -14.95
CA SER A 322 1.06 -14.27 -15.99
C SER A 322 1.41 -12.79 -15.99
N GLU A 323 1.89 -12.25 -14.85
CA GLU A 323 2.37 -10.88 -14.70
C GLU A 323 3.58 -10.55 -15.57
N TRP A 324 4.57 -11.44 -15.61
CA TRP A 324 5.74 -11.24 -16.47
C TRP A 324 5.38 -11.24 -17.94
N HIS A 325 4.44 -12.05 -18.34
CA HIS A 325 3.95 -12.06 -19.73
C HIS A 325 3.23 -10.75 -20.06
N SER A 326 2.45 -10.18 -19.15
CA SER A 326 1.77 -8.90 -19.42
C SER A 326 2.76 -7.73 -19.46
N VAL A 327 3.72 -7.68 -18.53
CA VAL A 327 4.75 -6.64 -18.53
C VAL A 327 5.69 -6.78 -19.72
N ALA A 328 6.12 -8.00 -20.08
CA ALA A 328 6.95 -8.23 -21.24
C ALA A 328 6.22 -7.89 -22.55
N GLN A 329 4.93 -8.22 -22.66
CA GLN A 329 4.09 -7.83 -23.80
C GLN A 329 3.89 -6.32 -23.89
N ASP A 330 3.67 -5.63 -22.78
CA ASP A 330 3.58 -4.16 -22.73
C ASP A 330 4.88 -3.50 -23.18
N ILE A 331 6.05 -4.07 -22.79
CA ILE A 331 7.37 -3.59 -23.21
C ILE A 331 7.58 -3.83 -24.70
N GLU A 332 7.28 -5.03 -25.22
CA GLU A 332 7.40 -5.35 -26.65
C GLU A 332 6.47 -4.49 -27.49
N THR A 333 5.23 -4.27 -27.04
CA THR A 333 4.27 -3.39 -27.74
C THR A 333 4.80 -1.96 -27.77
N THR A 334 5.30 -1.44 -26.63
CA THR A 334 5.87 -0.08 -26.54
C THR A 334 7.12 0.07 -27.38
N LEU A 335 7.97 -0.95 -27.47
CA LEU A 335 9.18 -0.94 -28.32
C LEU A 335 8.84 -1.06 -29.82
N ASN A 336 7.78 -1.75 -30.18
CA ASN A 336 7.34 -1.90 -31.56
C ASN A 336 6.59 -0.66 -32.09
N GLU A 337 5.89 0.06 -31.22
CA GLU A 337 5.25 1.34 -31.55
C GLU A 337 6.26 2.49 -31.74
N ARG A 338 7.52 2.30 -31.35
CA ARG A 338 8.61 3.29 -31.49
C ARG A 338 9.54 3.02 -32.68
N LYS A 339 9.32 1.94 -33.45
CA LYS A 339 9.97 1.66 -34.73
C LYS A 339 9.14 2.19 -35.90
#